data_747697c10170b2857f22c558195dc48f
#
_entry.id   747697c10170b2857f22c558195dc48f
#
_cell.length_a   1.000
_cell.length_b   1.000
_cell.length_c   1.000
_cell.angle_alpha   90.00
_cell.angle_beta   90.00
_cell.angle_gamma   90.00
#
_symmetry.space_group_name_H-M   'P 1'
#
loop_
_entity.id
_entity.type
_entity.pdbx_description
1 polymer ?
#
loop_
_entity_poly.entity_id
_entity_poly.type
_entity_poly.pdbx_seq_one_letter_code
_entity_poly.pdbx_strand_id
1 'polypeptide(L)'
;MKKIILLIAFPIIAFAYTPTTEKNCTPIDLRNETLGEVRDQHDISWCYAFTGADMLAHSFGVTETMSAADIAIGHNETRVGLFVRWLDLNLLKRKNPVTRQMAHQNGFNKVSLLAAMKNGWCPESIFPSDSWTKMSRAENGWLETQVPLAQAMIEISALHEIKKTLTTKNIPYYYSFKNVDASGFVQLLQNKNISNFYSDLRKAVCRDDRHAFSETGKVKMVIKNPRIFTRISKQLESGRLVGLDYDSRILKNSSNRGVKISELHTSGLVGRRWSSENKSCEYLIRNSWGTDCTNSGYDPSYECEGGNLWLTESQIYQNMTSIVYLPAM
;
A
#
# COMPACT_ATOMS: atom_id res chain seq x y z
N MET A 1 24.26 30.29 46.72
CA MET A 1 24.84 29.78 45.45
C MET A 1 23.78 29.83 44.36
N LYS A 2 23.82 30.81 43.45
CA LYS A 2 22.87 30.91 42.33
C LYS A 2 23.34 29.99 41.18
N LYS A 3 22.56 28.98 40.84
CA LYS A 3 22.81 28.15 39.67
C LYS A 3 22.43 28.94 38.42
N ILE A 4 23.40 29.31 37.61
CA ILE A 4 23.20 29.87 36.26
C ILE A 4 22.95 28.68 35.34
N ILE A 5 21.72 28.56 34.87
CA ILE A 5 21.35 27.61 33.80
C ILE A 5 21.69 28.29 32.49
N LEU A 6 22.76 27.85 31.85
CA LEU A 6 23.16 28.30 30.52
C LEU A 6 22.27 27.54 29.50
N LEU A 7 21.21 28.20 29.00
CA LEU A 7 20.40 27.75 27.87
C LEU A 7 21.21 27.93 26.59
N ILE A 8 21.85 26.86 26.12
CA ILE A 8 22.48 26.83 24.79
C ILE A 8 21.36 26.65 23.78
N ALA A 9 20.91 27.76 23.18
CA ALA A 9 20.04 27.75 22.03
C ALA A 9 20.84 27.26 20.81
N PHE A 10 20.72 25.99 20.46
CA PHE A 10 21.19 25.53 19.16
C PHE A 10 20.29 26.15 18.07
N PRO A 11 20.87 26.87 17.10
CA PRO A 11 20.10 27.32 15.96
C PRO A 11 19.62 26.08 15.20
N ILE A 12 18.31 25.82 15.21
CA ILE A 12 17.69 24.86 14.31
C ILE A 12 17.81 25.45 12.91
N ILE A 13 18.87 25.12 12.20
CA ILE A 13 19.00 25.43 10.77
C ILE A 13 17.96 24.53 10.08
N ALA A 14 16.77 25.08 9.87
CA ALA A 14 15.77 24.46 9.02
C ALA A 14 16.33 24.47 7.59
N PHE A 15 16.92 23.38 7.16
CA PHE A 15 17.29 23.20 5.76
C PHE A 15 16.00 23.13 4.93
N ALA A 16 15.58 24.28 4.38
CA ALA A 16 14.52 24.31 3.40
C ALA A 16 14.97 23.51 2.17
N TYR A 17 14.08 22.72 1.60
CA TYR A 17 14.38 22.08 0.32
C TYR A 17 14.50 23.15 -0.78
N THR A 18 15.33 22.86 -1.78
CA THR A 18 15.46 23.72 -2.96
C THR A 18 14.52 23.19 -4.03
N PRO A 19 13.51 23.97 -4.47
CA PRO A 19 12.59 23.54 -5.52
C PRO A 19 13.33 23.22 -6.82
N THR A 20 12.84 22.23 -7.54
CA THR A 20 13.33 21.87 -8.86
C THR A 20 12.99 23.00 -9.84
N THR A 21 13.98 23.47 -10.59
CA THR A 21 13.77 24.50 -11.61
C THR A 21 13.18 23.89 -12.87
N GLU A 22 12.55 24.71 -13.72
CA GLU A 22 11.99 24.30 -15.00
C GLU A 22 12.98 23.51 -15.84
N LYS A 23 14.21 24.01 -15.98
CA LYS A 23 15.30 23.35 -16.74
C LYS A 23 15.59 21.92 -16.24
N ASN A 24 15.39 21.66 -14.96
CA ASN A 24 15.69 20.38 -14.33
C ASN A 24 14.43 19.48 -14.16
N CYS A 25 13.25 19.98 -14.56
CA CYS A 25 11.98 19.26 -14.51
C CYS A 25 11.62 18.70 -15.89
N THR A 26 12.47 17.85 -16.45
CA THR A 26 12.21 17.21 -17.74
C THR A 26 10.97 16.34 -17.67
N PRO A 27 10.01 16.42 -18.60
CA PRO A 27 8.83 15.60 -18.63
C PRO A 27 9.17 14.11 -18.71
N ILE A 28 8.52 13.31 -17.87
CA ILE A 28 8.64 11.86 -17.81
C ILE A 28 7.25 11.29 -17.55
N ASP A 29 6.86 10.25 -18.28
CA ASP A 29 5.71 9.43 -18.01
C ASP A 29 6.12 7.96 -18.15
N LEU A 30 6.03 7.22 -17.05
CA LEU A 30 6.41 5.81 -16.96
C LEU A 30 5.19 4.88 -16.98
N ARG A 31 4.00 5.42 -17.22
CA ARG A 31 2.80 4.59 -17.40
C ARG A 31 2.94 3.77 -18.68
N ASN A 32 2.80 2.48 -18.55
CA ASN A 32 2.89 1.51 -19.65
C ASN A 32 2.00 0.30 -19.36
N GLU A 33 2.02 -0.67 -20.24
CA GLU A 33 1.22 -1.90 -20.16
C GLU A 33 1.43 -2.72 -18.89
N THR A 34 2.62 -2.62 -18.25
CA THR A 34 2.89 -3.37 -17.00
C THR A 34 2.09 -2.84 -15.81
N LEU A 35 1.66 -1.59 -15.86
CA LEU A 35 0.89 -0.97 -14.79
C LEU A 35 -0.63 -1.19 -14.95
N GLY A 36 -1.11 -1.27 -16.19
CA GLY A 36 -2.54 -1.35 -16.47
C GLY A 36 -3.35 -0.18 -15.87
N GLU A 37 -4.64 -0.38 -15.66
CA GLU A 37 -5.50 0.60 -15.01
C GLU A 37 -5.20 0.76 -13.53
N VAL A 38 -5.55 1.91 -12.96
CA VAL A 38 -5.45 2.15 -11.51
C VAL A 38 -6.47 1.27 -10.79
N ARG A 39 -6.00 0.43 -9.89
CA ARG A 39 -6.83 -0.47 -9.09
C ARG A 39 -7.44 0.25 -7.89
N ASP A 40 -8.55 -0.27 -7.37
CA ASP A 40 -9.23 0.26 -6.19
C ASP A 40 -9.01 -0.67 -4.97
N GLN A 41 -8.31 -0.16 -3.96
CA GLN A 41 -8.16 -0.86 -2.69
C GLN A 41 -9.39 -0.74 -1.79
N HIS A 42 -10.36 0.11 -2.16
CA HIS A 42 -11.53 0.45 -1.35
C HIS A 42 -11.14 0.78 0.11
N ASP A 43 -11.82 0.17 1.09
CA ASP A 43 -11.61 0.43 2.52
C ASP A 43 -10.47 -0.40 3.15
N ILE A 44 -9.79 -1.25 2.37
CA ILE A 44 -8.67 -2.04 2.87
C ILE A 44 -7.39 -1.21 2.82
N SER A 45 -6.70 -1.07 3.96
CA SER A 45 -5.45 -0.31 4.05
C SER A 45 -4.24 -1.08 3.46
N TRP A 46 -4.38 -1.54 2.21
CA TRP A 46 -3.34 -2.26 1.46
C TRP A 46 -2.61 -1.41 0.42
N CYS A 47 -2.67 -0.09 0.54
CA CYS A 47 -2.00 0.84 -0.37
C CYS A 47 -0.54 0.46 -0.66
N TYR A 48 0.20 0.06 0.38
CA TYR A 48 1.59 -0.39 0.28
C TYR A 48 1.76 -1.66 -0.58
N ALA A 49 0.75 -2.53 -0.62
CA ALA A 49 0.77 -3.76 -1.41
C ALA A 49 0.39 -3.50 -2.88
N PHE A 50 -0.61 -2.65 -3.13
CA PHE A 50 -0.97 -2.21 -4.48
C PHE A 50 0.20 -1.47 -5.13
N THR A 51 0.78 -0.49 -4.42
CA THR A 51 1.98 0.22 -4.88
C THR A 51 3.16 -0.73 -5.08
N GLY A 52 3.34 -1.69 -4.17
CA GLY A 52 4.40 -2.70 -4.26
C GLY A 52 4.23 -3.59 -5.49
N ALA A 53 3.01 -4.02 -5.80
CA ALA A 53 2.70 -4.80 -7.01
C ALA A 53 3.04 -4.01 -8.28
N ASP A 54 2.61 -2.76 -8.37
CA ASP A 54 2.90 -1.89 -9.51
C ASP A 54 4.41 -1.65 -9.68
N MET A 55 5.13 -1.37 -8.60
CA MET A 55 6.59 -1.18 -8.64
C MET A 55 7.34 -2.44 -9.10
N LEU A 56 6.92 -3.61 -8.64
CA LEU A 56 7.53 -4.88 -9.04
C LEU A 56 7.19 -5.21 -10.49
N ALA A 57 5.91 -5.11 -10.89
CA ALA A 57 5.49 -5.36 -12.26
C ALA A 57 6.28 -4.50 -13.24
N HIS A 58 6.38 -3.20 -12.98
CA HIS A 58 7.14 -2.28 -13.82
C HIS A 58 8.65 -2.60 -13.84
N SER A 59 9.25 -2.88 -12.67
CA SER A 59 10.71 -3.11 -12.58
C SER A 59 11.15 -4.41 -13.24
N PHE A 60 10.29 -5.43 -13.27
CA PHE A 60 10.57 -6.74 -13.86
C PHE A 60 9.93 -6.94 -15.24
N GLY A 61 9.25 -5.92 -15.79
CA GLY A 61 8.58 -6.01 -17.10
C GLY A 61 7.43 -7.02 -17.12
N VAL A 62 6.75 -7.24 -16.01
CA VAL A 62 5.64 -8.18 -15.90
C VAL A 62 4.35 -7.50 -16.31
N THR A 63 3.72 -7.97 -17.37
CA THR A 63 2.43 -7.44 -17.87
C THR A 63 1.22 -8.09 -17.20
N GLU A 64 1.38 -9.27 -16.61
CA GLU A 64 0.34 -9.90 -15.84
C GLU A 64 0.18 -9.19 -14.48
N THR A 65 -1.06 -8.85 -14.13
CA THR A 65 -1.36 -8.14 -12.88
C THR A 65 -1.00 -8.98 -11.65
N MET A 66 -0.13 -8.45 -10.81
CA MET A 66 0.24 -9.10 -9.55
C MET A 66 -0.82 -8.88 -8.48
N SER A 67 -1.13 -9.92 -7.70
CA SER A 67 -2.07 -9.86 -6.58
C SER A 67 -1.53 -8.96 -5.46
N ALA A 68 -2.23 -7.88 -5.16
CA ALA A 68 -1.94 -7.05 -4.00
C ALA A 68 -2.29 -7.78 -2.70
N ALA A 69 -3.30 -8.66 -2.71
CA ALA A 69 -3.66 -9.51 -1.57
C ALA A 69 -2.52 -10.48 -1.21
N ASP A 70 -1.91 -11.13 -2.20
CA ASP A 70 -0.74 -12.00 -1.98
C ASP A 70 0.43 -11.25 -1.35
N ILE A 71 0.71 -10.04 -1.84
CA ILE A 71 1.79 -9.18 -1.33
C ILE A 71 1.49 -8.71 0.09
N ALA A 72 0.24 -8.31 0.38
CA ALA A 72 -0.18 -7.86 1.71
C ALA A 72 -0.07 -8.98 2.75
N ILE A 73 -0.52 -10.18 2.40
CA ILE A 73 -0.39 -11.34 3.29
C ILE A 73 1.09 -11.70 3.49
N GLY A 74 1.88 -11.72 2.42
CA GLY A 74 3.32 -11.95 2.51
C GLY A 74 4.06 -10.93 3.38
N HIS A 75 3.65 -9.66 3.36
CA HIS A 75 4.15 -8.65 4.30
C HIS A 75 3.85 -9.05 5.76
N ASN A 76 2.61 -9.47 6.04
CA ASN A 76 2.18 -9.81 7.39
C ASN A 76 2.86 -11.07 7.97
N GLU A 77 3.42 -11.92 7.12
CA GLU A 77 4.24 -13.07 7.53
C GLU A 77 5.67 -12.67 7.95
N THR A 78 6.11 -11.46 7.63
CA THR A 78 7.45 -10.99 8.01
C THR A 78 7.55 -10.70 9.51
N ARG A 79 8.77 -10.74 10.06
CA ARG A 79 9.01 -10.34 11.46
C ARG A 79 8.55 -8.91 11.74
N VAL A 80 8.71 -8.00 10.78
CA VAL A 80 8.27 -6.60 10.89
C VAL A 80 6.75 -6.52 10.91
N GLY A 81 6.07 -7.22 10.00
CA GLY A 81 4.61 -7.28 9.96
C GLY A 81 4.04 -7.85 11.26
N LEU A 82 4.61 -8.93 11.78
CA LEU A 82 4.23 -9.52 13.06
C LEU A 82 4.46 -8.56 14.23
N PHE A 83 5.55 -7.80 14.23
CA PHE A 83 5.84 -6.80 15.26
C PHE A 83 4.87 -5.62 15.21
N VAL A 84 4.60 -5.07 14.03
CA VAL A 84 3.60 -3.99 13.83
C VAL A 84 2.24 -4.44 14.33
N ARG A 85 1.82 -5.63 13.97
CA ARG A 85 0.58 -6.24 14.45
C ARG A 85 0.56 -6.40 15.97
N TRP A 86 1.63 -6.88 16.58
CA TRP A 86 1.74 -7.01 18.03
C TRP A 86 1.61 -5.63 18.72
N LEU A 87 2.25 -4.61 18.16
CA LEU A 87 2.23 -3.24 18.65
C LEU A 87 0.81 -2.66 18.58
N ASP A 88 0.13 -2.83 17.46
CA ASP A 88 -1.26 -2.41 17.27
C ASP A 88 -2.21 -3.09 18.26
N LEU A 89 -2.07 -4.39 18.46
CA LEU A 89 -2.94 -5.15 19.35
C LEU A 89 -2.70 -4.87 20.85
N ASN A 90 -1.44 -4.67 21.25
CA ASN A 90 -1.07 -4.59 22.65
C ASN A 90 -0.90 -3.16 23.17
N LEU A 91 -0.26 -2.27 22.41
CA LEU A 91 -0.02 -0.88 22.83
C LEU A 91 -1.19 0.05 22.53
N LEU A 92 -1.78 -0.05 21.35
CA LEU A 92 -2.91 0.80 20.99
C LEU A 92 -4.22 0.32 21.59
N LYS A 93 -4.22 -0.80 22.35
CA LYS A 93 -5.36 -1.38 23.07
C LYS A 93 -6.66 -1.33 22.26
N ARG A 94 -6.57 -1.65 20.96
CA ARG A 94 -7.72 -1.65 20.07
C ARG A 94 -8.65 -2.80 20.46
N LYS A 95 -9.54 -2.52 21.44
CA LYS A 95 -10.53 -3.49 21.97
C LYS A 95 -11.69 -3.72 21.01
N ASN A 96 -11.92 -2.79 20.08
CA ASN A 96 -13.03 -2.87 19.13
C ASN A 96 -12.65 -3.85 17.99
N PRO A 97 -13.54 -4.79 17.58
CA PRO A 97 -13.31 -5.68 16.44
C PRO A 97 -12.90 -4.94 15.16
N VAL A 98 -13.53 -3.80 14.85
CA VAL A 98 -13.22 -2.96 13.69
C VAL A 98 -11.78 -2.42 13.74
N THR A 99 -11.28 -2.04 14.91
CA THR A 99 -9.90 -1.54 15.06
C THR A 99 -8.86 -2.65 15.14
N ARG A 100 -9.22 -3.88 15.52
CA ARG A 100 -8.38 -5.07 15.36
C ARG A 100 -8.14 -5.42 13.89
N GLN A 101 -9.10 -5.15 13.04
CA GLN A 101 -9.04 -5.29 11.60
C GLN A 101 -7.88 -4.50 10.98
N MET A 102 -7.70 -3.25 11.43
CA MET A 102 -6.62 -2.38 10.94
C MET A 102 -5.21 -2.92 11.25
N ALA A 103 -5.06 -3.76 12.27
CA ALA A 103 -3.77 -4.36 12.61
C ALA A 103 -3.23 -5.32 11.54
N HIS A 104 -4.10 -5.84 10.68
CA HIS A 104 -3.73 -6.71 9.55
C HIS A 104 -3.65 -5.96 8.22
N GLN A 105 -4.09 -4.71 8.19
CA GLN A 105 -4.19 -3.92 6.99
C GLN A 105 -2.99 -2.99 6.81
N ASN A 106 -2.39 -2.51 7.92
CA ASN A 106 -1.26 -1.59 7.87
C ASN A 106 0.04 -2.29 7.50
N GLY A 107 0.84 -1.65 6.67
CA GLY A 107 2.13 -2.20 6.25
C GLY A 107 3.09 -1.14 5.74
N PHE A 108 4.30 -1.60 5.42
CA PHE A 108 5.38 -0.76 4.88
C PHE A 108 5.75 -1.22 3.48
N ASN A 109 5.78 -0.30 2.54
CA ASN A 109 6.11 -0.58 1.15
C ASN A 109 7.47 -1.31 1.02
N LYS A 110 8.51 -0.84 1.71
CA LYS A 110 9.82 -1.51 1.71
C LYS A 110 9.74 -2.98 2.12
N VAL A 111 8.95 -3.28 3.14
CA VAL A 111 8.83 -4.65 3.69
C VAL A 111 8.02 -5.53 2.76
N SER A 112 6.96 -5.00 2.15
CA SER A 112 6.14 -5.72 1.18
C SER A 112 6.94 -6.08 -0.07
N LEU A 113 7.73 -5.15 -0.61
CA LEU A 113 8.62 -5.40 -1.74
C LEU A 113 9.65 -6.51 -1.42
N LEU A 114 10.32 -6.43 -0.27
CA LEU A 114 11.29 -7.46 0.16
C LEU A 114 10.62 -8.82 0.35
N ALA A 115 9.42 -8.85 0.93
CA ALA A 115 8.67 -10.09 1.13
C ALA A 115 8.25 -10.71 -0.20
N ALA A 116 7.73 -9.91 -1.13
CA ALA A 116 7.34 -10.38 -2.46
C ALA A 116 8.54 -10.90 -3.27
N MET A 117 9.65 -10.15 -3.31
CA MET A 117 10.86 -10.60 -4.01
C MET A 117 11.42 -11.91 -3.44
N LYS A 118 11.32 -12.12 -2.12
CA LYS A 118 11.77 -13.36 -1.48
C LYS A 118 10.85 -14.54 -1.75
N ASN A 119 9.54 -14.29 -1.71
CA ASN A 119 8.53 -15.36 -1.70
C ASN A 119 7.89 -15.59 -3.08
N GLY A 120 8.22 -14.78 -4.08
CA GLY A 120 7.51 -14.74 -5.35
C GLY A 120 6.16 -14.02 -5.24
N TRP A 121 5.43 -14.02 -6.35
CA TRP A 121 4.14 -13.35 -6.49
C TRP A 121 3.09 -14.28 -7.12
N CYS A 122 1.84 -13.99 -6.87
CA CYS A 122 0.67 -14.68 -7.40
C CYS A 122 -0.06 -13.75 -8.39
N PRO A 123 -0.58 -14.27 -9.51
CA PRO A 123 -1.44 -13.50 -10.40
C PRO A 123 -2.71 -13.02 -9.70
N GLU A 124 -3.17 -11.83 -10.07
CA GLU A 124 -4.46 -11.28 -9.61
C GLU A 124 -5.64 -12.17 -10.05
N SER A 125 -5.54 -12.84 -11.22
CA SER A 125 -6.53 -13.80 -11.72
C SER A 125 -6.68 -15.05 -10.85
N ILE A 126 -5.63 -15.41 -10.11
CA ILE A 126 -5.60 -16.57 -9.22
C ILE A 126 -5.94 -16.19 -7.79
N PHE A 127 -5.42 -15.06 -7.32
CA PHE A 127 -5.65 -14.56 -5.98
C PHE A 127 -6.16 -13.10 -6.05
N PRO A 128 -7.45 -12.91 -6.36
CA PRO A 128 -8.01 -11.58 -6.64
C PRO A 128 -7.99 -10.68 -5.42
N SER A 129 -7.39 -9.50 -5.55
CA SER A 129 -7.43 -8.45 -4.53
C SER A 129 -8.76 -7.70 -4.55
N ASP A 130 -9.30 -7.47 -5.75
CA ASP A 130 -10.56 -6.74 -5.97
C ASP A 130 -11.78 -7.39 -5.33
N SER A 131 -11.84 -8.73 -5.31
CA SER A 131 -12.98 -9.42 -4.70
C SER A 131 -13.07 -9.19 -3.20
N TRP A 132 -11.97 -8.85 -2.55
CA TRP A 132 -11.92 -8.56 -1.11
C TRP A 132 -12.27 -7.12 -0.82
N THR A 133 -11.99 -6.25 -1.78
CA THR A 133 -12.20 -4.82 -1.69
C THR A 133 -13.63 -4.43 -2.08
N LYS A 134 -14.22 -5.05 -3.09
CA LYS A 134 -15.60 -4.80 -3.53
C LYS A 134 -16.65 -5.19 -2.50
N MET A 135 -16.32 -6.11 -1.60
CA MET A 135 -17.22 -6.58 -0.55
C MET A 135 -17.53 -5.51 0.51
N SER A 136 -16.71 -4.47 0.65
CA SER A 136 -16.90 -3.43 1.66
C SER A 136 -17.99 -2.41 1.29
N ARG A 137 -18.43 -2.35 0.02
CA ARG A 137 -19.39 -1.36 -0.50
C ARG A 137 -20.76 -1.91 -0.88
N ALA A 138 -21.17 -3.10 -0.43
CA ALA A 138 -22.50 -3.61 -0.71
C ALA A 138 -23.56 -2.66 -0.14
N GLU A 139 -24.40 -2.08 -1.02
CA GLU A 139 -25.34 -1.00 -0.73
C GLU A 139 -26.53 -1.39 0.16
N ASN A 140 -26.66 -2.65 0.59
CA ASN A 140 -27.83 -3.15 1.31
C ASN A 140 -27.47 -3.93 2.55
N GLY A 141 -27.34 -3.26 3.67
CA GLY A 141 -27.36 -3.87 5.00
C GLY A 141 -26.11 -4.68 5.39
N TRP A 142 -25.77 -4.65 6.67
CA TRP A 142 -24.54 -5.25 7.18
C TRP A 142 -24.47 -6.79 7.10
N LEU A 143 -25.60 -7.48 6.89
CA LEU A 143 -25.66 -8.93 6.61
C LEU A 143 -25.27 -9.27 5.18
N GLU A 144 -25.32 -8.29 4.29
CA GLU A 144 -24.91 -8.38 2.88
C GLU A 144 -23.53 -7.77 2.66
N THR A 145 -23.02 -6.97 3.61
CA THR A 145 -21.63 -6.56 3.68
C THR A 145 -20.80 -7.76 4.06
N GLN A 146 -20.45 -8.47 3.08
CA GLN A 146 -19.55 -9.59 3.21
C GLN A 146 -18.19 -9.05 3.61
N VAL A 147 -17.92 -9.39 4.83
CA VAL A 147 -16.71 -9.02 5.54
C VAL A 147 -15.52 -9.38 4.66
N PRO A 148 -14.64 -8.44 4.30
CA PRO A 148 -13.39 -8.74 3.63
C PRO A 148 -12.72 -9.94 4.31
N LEU A 149 -11.99 -10.75 3.57
CA LEU A 149 -11.33 -11.93 4.17
C LEU A 149 -10.53 -11.55 5.42
N ALA A 150 -9.96 -10.34 5.48
CA ALA A 150 -9.34 -9.79 6.70
C ALA A 150 -10.34 -9.67 7.86
N GLN A 151 -11.59 -9.27 7.61
CA GLN A 151 -12.67 -9.25 8.62
C GLN A 151 -13.13 -10.64 9.01
N ALA A 152 -13.36 -11.51 8.04
CA ALA A 152 -13.68 -12.91 8.30
C ALA A 152 -12.60 -13.57 9.17
N MET A 153 -11.35 -13.21 8.96
CA MET A 153 -10.21 -13.76 9.69
C MET A 153 -10.06 -13.19 11.10
N ILE A 154 -10.52 -11.96 11.34
CA ILE A 154 -10.60 -11.38 12.69
C ILE A 154 -11.77 -11.96 13.45
N GLU A 155 -12.91 -12.08 12.82
CA GLU A 155 -14.08 -12.75 13.38
C GLU A 155 -13.79 -14.22 13.68
N ILE A 156 -13.02 -14.91 12.86
CA ILE A 156 -12.55 -16.27 13.11
C ILE A 156 -11.67 -16.35 14.36
N SER A 157 -10.87 -15.34 14.66
CA SER A 157 -10.13 -15.32 15.94
C SER A 157 -11.04 -15.12 17.15
N ALA A 158 -12.17 -14.45 17.00
CA ALA A 158 -13.23 -14.33 17.99
C ALA A 158 -14.18 -15.54 17.98
N LEU A 159 -14.29 -16.22 16.85
CA LEU A 159 -15.13 -17.39 16.59
C LEU A 159 -14.48 -18.73 17.01
N HIS A 160 -13.52 -18.73 17.94
CA HIS A 160 -12.88 -19.96 18.38
C HIS A 160 -13.89 -21.05 18.82
N GLU A 161 -15.03 -20.64 19.33
CA GLU A 161 -16.18 -21.52 19.68
C GLU A 161 -16.97 -21.97 18.42
N ILE A 162 -17.06 -21.15 17.38
CA ILE A 162 -17.84 -21.41 16.17
C ILE A 162 -17.05 -22.30 15.16
N LYS A 163 -15.74 -22.37 15.28
CA LYS A 163 -14.90 -23.22 14.41
C LYS A 163 -15.34 -24.69 14.34
N LYS A 164 -15.91 -25.22 15.41
CA LYS A 164 -16.39 -26.61 15.47
C LYS A 164 -17.68 -26.84 14.68
N THR A 165 -18.40 -25.77 14.32
CA THR A 165 -19.70 -25.84 13.64
C THR A 165 -19.68 -25.30 12.21
N LEU A 166 -18.53 -24.77 11.73
CA LEU A 166 -18.40 -24.30 10.36
C LEU A 166 -18.47 -25.49 9.39
N THR A 167 -19.49 -25.47 8.58
CA THR A 167 -19.69 -26.42 7.48
C THR A 167 -19.63 -25.65 6.15
N THR A 168 -19.41 -26.37 5.05
CA THR A 168 -19.42 -25.80 3.68
C THR A 168 -20.69 -25.00 3.36
N LYS A 169 -21.81 -25.28 4.06
CA LYS A 169 -23.09 -24.58 3.89
C LYS A 169 -23.08 -23.15 4.45
N ASN A 170 -22.17 -22.86 5.36
CA ASN A 170 -22.10 -21.57 6.07
C ASN A 170 -21.03 -20.65 5.49
N ILE A 171 -20.33 -21.07 4.44
CA ILE A 171 -19.30 -20.26 3.78
C ILE A 171 -19.90 -19.61 2.56
N PRO A 172 -19.83 -18.31 2.47
CA PRO A 172 -20.30 -17.60 1.29
C PRO A 172 -19.55 -18.03 0.02
N TYR A 173 -20.28 -18.14 -1.08
CA TYR A 173 -19.80 -18.65 -2.37
C TYR A 173 -18.55 -17.92 -2.93
N TYR A 174 -18.32 -16.66 -2.57
CA TYR A 174 -17.20 -15.84 -3.05
C TYR A 174 -15.86 -16.13 -2.37
N TYR A 175 -15.80 -17.02 -1.39
CA TYR A 175 -14.53 -17.56 -0.86
C TYR A 175 -13.97 -18.72 -1.66
N SER A 176 -14.56 -19.05 -2.82
CA SER A 176 -14.00 -20.05 -3.71
C SER A 176 -12.86 -19.44 -4.54
N PHE A 177 -11.66 -19.90 -4.31
CA PHE A 177 -10.51 -19.64 -5.17
C PHE A 177 -10.37 -20.76 -6.20
N LYS A 178 -9.68 -20.50 -7.32
CA LYS A 178 -9.42 -21.51 -8.35
C LYS A 178 -8.90 -22.83 -7.77
N ASN A 179 -7.99 -22.75 -6.81
CA ASN A 179 -7.28 -23.90 -6.23
C ASN A 179 -7.76 -24.30 -4.82
N VAL A 180 -8.74 -23.61 -4.25
CA VAL A 180 -9.27 -23.85 -2.91
C VAL A 180 -10.78 -23.78 -2.96
N ASP A 181 -11.42 -24.93 -2.90
CA ASP A 181 -12.88 -25.00 -2.78
C ASP A 181 -13.37 -24.66 -1.35
N ALA A 182 -14.69 -24.62 -1.17
CA ALA A 182 -15.29 -24.33 0.13
C ALA A 182 -14.85 -25.31 1.23
N SER A 183 -14.62 -26.57 0.89
CA SER A 183 -14.16 -27.60 1.86
C SER A 183 -12.71 -27.33 2.28
N GLY A 184 -11.83 -27.09 1.32
CA GLY A 184 -10.44 -26.74 1.57
C GLY A 184 -10.32 -25.44 2.37
N PHE A 185 -11.16 -24.44 2.09
CA PHE A 185 -11.19 -23.21 2.86
C PHE A 185 -11.61 -23.45 4.33
N VAL A 186 -12.63 -24.30 4.58
CA VAL A 186 -13.02 -24.69 5.95
C VAL A 186 -11.87 -25.38 6.67
N GLN A 187 -11.15 -26.30 6.01
CA GLN A 187 -9.99 -26.97 6.61
C GLN A 187 -8.90 -25.97 7.00
N LEU A 188 -8.62 -24.98 6.15
CA LEU A 188 -7.67 -23.90 6.46
C LEU A 188 -8.14 -23.09 7.67
N LEU A 189 -9.42 -22.74 7.75
CA LEU A 189 -10.01 -22.01 8.89
C LEU A 189 -9.92 -22.77 10.21
N GLN A 190 -9.96 -24.11 10.17
CA GLN A 190 -9.82 -24.94 11.36
C GLN A 190 -8.39 -24.95 11.92
N ASN A 191 -7.43 -24.44 11.16
CA ASN A 191 -6.07 -24.28 11.66
C ASN A 191 -6.05 -23.32 12.87
N LYS A 192 -5.52 -23.81 14.01
CA LYS A 192 -5.62 -23.10 15.31
C LYS A 192 -4.82 -21.80 15.36
N ASN A 193 -3.82 -21.65 14.49
CA ASN A 193 -2.93 -20.49 14.47
C ASN A 193 -3.24 -19.60 13.27
N ILE A 194 -3.69 -18.36 13.56
CA ILE A 194 -4.09 -17.41 12.53
C ILE A 194 -2.94 -17.03 11.57
N SER A 195 -1.71 -16.98 12.06
CA SER A 195 -0.54 -16.71 11.22
C SER A 195 -0.29 -17.85 10.23
N ASN A 196 -0.53 -19.09 10.65
CA ASN A 196 -0.43 -20.25 9.77
C ASN A 196 -1.56 -20.27 8.74
N PHE A 197 -2.77 -19.83 9.12
CA PHE A 197 -3.88 -19.75 8.18
C PHE A 197 -3.55 -18.89 6.96
N TYR A 198 -3.01 -17.69 7.16
CA TYR A 198 -2.63 -16.79 6.05
C TYR A 198 -1.56 -17.39 5.15
N SER A 199 -0.53 -17.97 5.77
CA SER A 199 0.54 -18.66 5.06
C SER A 199 0.00 -19.86 4.26
N ASP A 200 -0.86 -20.65 4.87
CA ASP A 200 -1.42 -21.85 4.25
C ASP A 200 -2.43 -21.49 3.16
N LEU A 201 -3.28 -20.47 3.38
CA LEU A 201 -4.18 -19.95 2.34
C LEU A 201 -3.39 -19.46 1.12
N ARG A 202 -2.39 -18.63 1.35
CA ARG A 202 -1.53 -18.09 0.31
C ARG A 202 -0.84 -19.19 -0.51
N LYS A 203 -0.34 -20.23 0.17
CA LYS A 203 0.27 -21.39 -0.47
C LYS A 203 -0.77 -22.23 -1.24
N ALA A 204 -1.93 -22.47 -0.63
CA ALA A 204 -2.97 -23.27 -1.24
C ALA A 204 -3.60 -22.62 -2.47
N VAL A 205 -3.87 -21.31 -2.40
CA VAL A 205 -4.48 -20.56 -3.52
C VAL A 205 -3.53 -20.48 -4.70
N CYS A 206 -2.26 -20.15 -4.45
CA CYS A 206 -1.30 -19.89 -5.53
C CYS A 206 -0.57 -21.14 -6.02
N ARG A 207 -0.43 -22.19 -5.21
CA ARG A 207 0.24 -23.47 -5.58
C ARG A 207 1.28 -23.30 -6.70
N ASP A 208 1.02 -23.94 -7.83
CA ASP A 208 1.89 -23.98 -9.01
C ASP A 208 1.80 -22.71 -9.86
N ASP A 209 0.80 -21.84 -9.60
CA ASP A 209 0.64 -20.54 -10.27
C ASP A 209 1.55 -19.43 -9.66
N ARG A 210 2.42 -19.77 -8.70
CA ARG A 210 3.35 -18.81 -8.08
C ARG A 210 4.59 -18.61 -8.92
N HIS A 211 4.87 -17.37 -9.27
CA HIS A 211 6.04 -16.97 -10.03
C HIS A 211 7.14 -16.45 -9.10
N ALA A 212 8.38 -16.88 -9.36
CA ALA A 212 9.56 -16.30 -8.71
C ALA A 212 10.10 -15.12 -9.52
N PHE A 213 10.70 -14.15 -8.84
CA PHE A 213 11.48 -13.14 -9.53
C PHE A 213 12.84 -13.71 -9.93
N SER A 214 13.33 -13.30 -11.10
CA SER A 214 14.64 -13.74 -11.62
C SER A 214 15.81 -13.33 -10.72
N GLU A 215 15.63 -12.23 -10.00
CA GLU A 215 16.62 -11.68 -9.07
C GLU A 215 15.96 -11.19 -7.79
N THR A 216 16.64 -11.37 -6.66
CA THR A 216 16.25 -10.75 -5.39
C THR A 216 16.94 -9.39 -5.26
N GLY A 217 16.29 -8.35 -5.71
CA GLY A 217 16.82 -6.99 -5.70
C GLY A 217 16.98 -6.41 -4.29
N LYS A 218 17.74 -5.32 -4.21
CA LYS A 218 17.81 -4.49 -3.00
C LYS A 218 16.67 -3.48 -3.02
N VAL A 219 16.02 -3.26 -1.88
CA VAL A 219 15.04 -2.18 -1.71
C VAL A 219 15.67 -1.07 -0.88
N LYS A 220 15.69 0.14 -1.41
CA LYS A 220 16.18 1.32 -0.71
C LYS A 220 15.01 2.18 -0.22
N MET A 221 15.12 2.64 1.01
CA MET A 221 14.23 3.63 1.62
C MET A 221 15.05 4.86 1.98
N VAL A 222 14.51 6.04 1.69
CA VAL A 222 15.13 7.33 2.04
C VAL A 222 14.09 8.16 2.77
N ILE A 223 14.41 8.55 4.00
CA ILE A 223 13.59 9.45 4.80
C ILE A 223 13.66 10.86 4.20
N LYS A 224 12.56 11.61 4.31
CA LYS A 224 12.46 13.00 3.89
C LYS A 224 13.69 13.81 4.29
N ASN A 225 14.27 14.48 3.31
CA ASN A 225 15.42 15.37 3.48
C ASN A 225 15.43 16.42 2.35
N PRO A 226 16.22 17.50 2.44
CA PRO A 226 16.22 18.58 1.44
C PRO A 226 16.58 18.17 0.00
N ARG A 227 17.26 17.04 -0.18
CA ARG A 227 17.69 16.53 -1.50
C ARG A 227 16.82 15.38 -2.01
N ILE A 228 15.64 15.17 -1.42
CA ILE A 228 14.81 13.99 -1.75
C ILE A 228 14.36 14.00 -3.21
N PHE A 229 14.01 15.17 -3.75
CA PHE A 229 13.58 15.30 -5.16
C PHE A 229 14.69 15.05 -6.16
N THR A 230 15.94 15.36 -5.84
CA THR A 230 17.08 14.92 -6.66
C THR A 230 17.14 13.40 -6.79
N ARG A 231 16.79 12.66 -5.72
CA ARG A 231 16.72 11.21 -5.78
C ARG A 231 15.50 10.71 -6.55
N ILE A 232 14.33 11.30 -6.33
CA ILE A 232 13.11 10.97 -7.07
C ILE A 232 13.38 11.16 -8.56
N SER A 233 13.88 12.33 -8.95
CA SER A 233 14.22 12.66 -10.34
C SER A 233 15.15 11.63 -10.96
N LYS A 234 16.23 11.29 -10.26
CA LYS A 234 17.20 10.29 -10.75
C LYS A 234 16.56 8.90 -10.97
N GLN A 235 15.61 8.48 -10.13
CA GLN A 235 14.94 7.21 -10.34
C GLN A 235 14.00 7.26 -11.55
N LEU A 236 13.16 8.30 -11.65
CA LEU A 236 12.25 8.48 -12.79
C LEU A 236 13.04 8.60 -14.13
N GLU A 237 14.14 9.36 -14.16
CA GLU A 237 15.03 9.48 -15.31
C GLU A 237 15.67 8.14 -15.72
N SER A 238 15.82 7.25 -14.76
CA SER A 238 16.32 5.89 -15.01
C SER A 238 15.20 4.90 -15.33
N GLY A 239 13.98 5.38 -15.63
CA GLY A 239 12.83 4.54 -15.94
C GLY A 239 12.30 3.73 -14.76
N ARG A 240 12.41 4.23 -13.51
CA ARG A 240 12.01 3.47 -12.31
C ARG A 240 10.97 4.20 -11.51
N LEU A 241 9.95 3.47 -11.11
CA LEU A 241 8.93 3.98 -10.19
C LEU A 241 9.53 4.22 -8.80
N VAL A 242 8.91 5.17 -8.09
CA VAL A 242 9.24 5.50 -6.71
C VAL A 242 8.00 5.37 -5.85
N GLY A 243 8.02 4.52 -4.84
CA GLY A 243 6.99 4.48 -3.81
C GLY A 243 7.14 5.72 -2.91
N LEU A 244 6.06 6.44 -2.71
CA LEU A 244 5.96 7.62 -1.87
C LEU A 244 5.12 7.31 -0.64
N ASP A 245 5.70 7.45 0.56
CA ASP A 245 4.97 7.37 1.81
C ASP A 245 4.62 8.79 2.28
N TYR A 246 3.34 9.06 2.49
CA TYR A 246 2.86 10.42 2.75
C TYR A 246 1.51 10.43 3.50
N ASP A 247 1.06 11.61 3.92
CA ASP A 247 -0.25 11.83 4.52
C ASP A 247 -1.34 11.93 3.45
N SER A 248 -2.26 10.98 3.42
CA SER A 248 -3.32 10.87 2.41
C SER A 248 -4.31 12.05 2.40
N ARG A 249 -4.38 12.85 3.48
CA ARG A 249 -5.25 14.02 3.54
C ARG A 249 -4.94 15.03 2.44
N ILE A 250 -3.69 15.05 1.95
CA ILE A 250 -3.32 15.91 0.82
C ILE A 250 -4.14 15.60 -0.44
N LEU A 251 -4.51 14.35 -0.66
CA LEU A 251 -5.31 13.97 -1.82
C LEU A 251 -6.75 14.53 -1.77
N LYS A 252 -7.29 14.74 -0.57
CA LYS A 252 -8.65 15.26 -0.32
C LYS A 252 -8.70 16.75 -0.04
N ASN A 253 -7.56 17.36 0.26
CA ASN A 253 -7.42 18.78 0.55
C ASN A 253 -6.04 19.26 0.11
N SER A 254 -5.98 19.91 -1.03
CA SER A 254 -4.75 20.42 -1.66
C SER A 254 -4.00 21.44 -0.80
N SER A 255 -4.66 22.00 0.21
CA SER A 255 -4.04 22.91 1.18
C SER A 255 -3.47 22.22 2.42
N ASN A 256 -3.62 20.89 2.55
CA ASN A 256 -3.08 20.17 3.70
C ASN A 256 -1.57 20.35 3.82
N ARG A 257 -1.12 20.60 5.04
CA ARG A 257 0.29 20.79 5.38
C ARG A 257 0.63 20.00 6.64
N GLY A 258 1.70 19.21 6.54
CA GLY A 258 2.18 18.40 7.65
C GLY A 258 1.66 16.96 7.62
N VAL A 259 2.27 16.13 8.43
CA VAL A 259 2.06 14.68 8.46
C VAL A 259 1.37 14.26 9.73
N LYS A 260 0.27 13.51 9.59
CA LYS A 260 -0.41 12.81 10.68
C LYS A 260 -0.20 11.31 10.49
N ILE A 261 0.41 10.65 11.46
CA ILE A 261 0.81 9.24 11.37
C ILE A 261 -0.38 8.29 11.12
N SER A 262 -1.57 8.62 11.65
CA SER A 262 -2.77 7.81 11.44
C SER A 262 -3.34 7.89 10.01
N GLU A 263 -2.86 8.81 9.20
CA GLU A 263 -3.31 9.06 7.82
C GLU A 263 -2.23 8.71 6.79
N LEU A 264 -1.20 7.95 7.22
CA LEU A 264 -0.14 7.53 6.31
C LEU A 264 -0.68 6.62 5.21
N HIS A 265 -0.21 6.89 4.01
CA HIS A 265 -0.59 6.23 2.77
C HIS A 265 0.64 6.02 1.89
N THR A 266 0.55 5.09 0.96
CA THR A 266 1.61 4.82 0.00
C THR A 266 1.04 4.82 -1.41
N SER A 267 1.69 5.53 -2.34
CA SER A 267 1.37 5.55 -3.77
C SER A 267 2.64 5.53 -4.62
N GLY A 268 2.50 5.18 -5.90
CA GLY A 268 3.60 5.20 -6.85
C GLY A 268 3.79 6.59 -7.49
N LEU A 269 5.01 7.10 -7.55
CA LEU A 269 5.37 8.20 -8.45
C LEU A 269 5.72 7.59 -9.80
N VAL A 270 4.94 7.93 -10.83
CA VAL A 270 5.05 7.34 -12.17
C VAL A 270 5.42 8.36 -13.24
N GLY A 271 5.48 9.64 -12.90
CA GLY A 271 5.80 10.69 -13.86
C GLY A 271 6.17 12.01 -13.22
N ARG A 272 6.59 12.94 -14.07
CA ARG A 272 6.99 14.29 -13.70
C ARG A 272 6.78 15.22 -14.90
N ARG A 273 6.38 16.48 -14.64
CA ARG A 273 6.29 17.55 -15.64
C ARG A 273 6.51 18.92 -15.01
N TRP A 274 6.83 19.93 -15.82
CA TRP A 274 6.77 21.31 -15.40
C TRP A 274 5.36 21.87 -15.61
N SER A 275 4.81 22.50 -14.59
CA SER A 275 3.56 23.25 -14.69
C SER A 275 3.88 24.74 -14.82
N SER A 276 3.53 25.34 -15.96
CA SER A 276 3.66 26.78 -16.18
C SER A 276 2.66 27.57 -15.33
N GLU A 277 1.50 27.00 -15.01
CA GLU A 277 0.47 27.59 -14.15
C GLU A 277 0.96 27.67 -12.70
N ASN A 278 1.42 26.56 -12.15
CA ASN A 278 1.91 26.47 -10.76
C ASN A 278 3.35 26.93 -10.61
N LYS A 279 4.06 27.22 -11.72
CA LYS A 279 5.51 27.55 -11.75
C LYS A 279 6.32 26.58 -10.89
N SER A 280 6.00 25.30 -11.00
CA SER A 280 6.53 24.23 -10.18
C SER A 280 6.69 22.95 -10.97
N CYS A 281 7.65 22.13 -10.57
CA CYS A 281 7.69 20.75 -10.97
C CYS A 281 6.54 20.00 -10.31
N GLU A 282 5.79 19.24 -11.09
CA GLU A 282 4.70 18.36 -10.66
C GLU A 282 5.08 16.90 -10.86
N TYR A 283 4.58 16.07 -9.99
CA TYR A 283 4.78 14.62 -10.03
C TYR A 283 3.44 13.92 -10.15
N LEU A 284 3.40 12.92 -11.04
CA LEU A 284 2.22 12.09 -11.25
C LEU A 284 2.19 10.97 -10.21
N ILE A 285 1.21 11.05 -9.33
CA ILE A 285 0.96 10.04 -8.30
C ILE A 285 -0.05 9.03 -8.84
N ARG A 286 0.37 7.76 -8.97
CA ARG A 286 -0.52 6.63 -9.22
C ARG A 286 -1.03 6.13 -7.86
N ASN A 287 -2.29 6.45 -7.60
CA ASN A 287 -2.94 6.05 -6.34
C ASN A 287 -3.63 4.69 -6.50
N SER A 288 -4.27 4.18 -5.45
CA SER A 288 -4.99 2.91 -5.42
C SER A 288 -6.46 3.08 -5.00
N TRP A 289 -7.11 4.14 -5.48
CA TRP A 289 -8.53 4.43 -5.21
C TRP A 289 -9.40 4.36 -6.47
N GLY A 290 -8.99 3.53 -7.45
CA GLY A 290 -9.69 3.34 -8.70
C GLY A 290 -9.47 4.45 -9.72
N THR A 291 -10.08 4.27 -10.88
CA THR A 291 -9.94 5.18 -12.03
C THR A 291 -10.90 6.37 -12.01
N ASP A 292 -11.92 6.34 -11.13
CA ASP A 292 -12.95 7.37 -11.06
C ASP A 292 -12.45 8.63 -10.37
N CYS A 293 -12.08 9.63 -11.14
CA CYS A 293 -11.58 10.91 -10.62
C CYS A 293 -12.66 11.75 -9.91
N THR A 294 -13.95 11.48 -10.15
CA THR A 294 -15.05 12.31 -9.62
C THR A 294 -15.56 11.81 -8.28
N ASN A 295 -15.61 10.48 -8.09
CA ASN A 295 -16.19 9.84 -6.90
C ASN A 295 -15.14 9.36 -5.89
N SER A 296 -13.85 9.42 -6.22
CA SER A 296 -12.76 9.00 -5.32
C SER A 296 -12.52 9.96 -4.14
N GLY A 297 -13.22 11.10 -4.10
CA GLY A 297 -13.11 12.10 -3.04
C GLY A 297 -11.81 12.89 -3.10
N TYR A 298 -11.20 12.99 -4.26
CA TYR A 298 -10.05 13.86 -4.50
C TYR A 298 -10.43 15.34 -4.42
N ASP A 299 -9.48 16.17 -4.04
CA ASP A 299 -9.64 17.63 -4.12
C ASP A 299 -9.82 18.02 -5.60
N PRO A 300 -10.89 18.77 -5.94
CA PRO A 300 -11.20 19.12 -7.33
C PRO A 300 -10.17 20.05 -7.99
N SER A 301 -9.24 20.61 -7.23
CA SER A 301 -8.13 21.42 -7.78
C SER A 301 -7.03 20.57 -8.43
N TYR A 302 -7.05 19.25 -8.23
CA TYR A 302 -6.08 18.38 -8.88
C TYR A 302 -6.50 18.00 -10.30
N GLU A 303 -5.54 18.02 -11.20
CA GLU A 303 -5.67 17.33 -12.47
C GLU A 303 -5.57 15.82 -12.23
N CYS A 304 -6.64 15.10 -12.57
CA CYS A 304 -6.76 13.66 -12.39
C CYS A 304 -6.94 12.97 -13.73
N GLU A 305 -6.12 11.97 -13.99
CA GLU A 305 -6.14 11.17 -15.22
C GLU A 305 -6.28 9.67 -14.86
N GLY A 306 -7.52 9.14 -14.92
CA GLY A 306 -7.78 7.73 -14.66
C GLY A 306 -7.22 7.26 -13.29
N GLY A 307 -7.45 8.05 -12.24
CA GLY A 307 -6.99 7.78 -10.87
C GLY A 307 -5.54 8.17 -10.58
N ASN A 308 -4.82 8.71 -11.56
CA ASN A 308 -3.51 9.31 -11.36
C ASN A 308 -3.66 10.83 -11.15
N LEU A 309 -2.89 11.41 -10.24
CA LEU A 309 -3.02 12.79 -9.80
C LEU A 309 -1.72 13.57 -9.96
N TRP A 310 -1.80 14.78 -10.53
CA TRP A 310 -0.68 15.70 -10.57
C TRP A 310 -0.62 16.53 -9.29
N LEU A 311 0.49 16.41 -8.53
CA LEU A 311 0.75 17.19 -7.33
C LEU A 311 2.05 17.97 -7.49
N THR A 312 2.07 19.19 -7.00
CA THR A 312 3.28 20.01 -6.98
C THR A 312 4.33 19.44 -6.03
N GLU A 313 5.59 19.72 -6.32
CA GLU A 313 6.73 19.34 -5.48
C GLU A 313 6.57 19.83 -4.03
N SER A 314 6.04 21.03 -3.86
CA SER A 314 5.79 21.62 -2.53
C SER A 314 4.73 20.84 -1.74
N GLN A 315 3.62 20.46 -2.39
CA GLN A 315 2.55 19.67 -1.77
C GLN A 315 3.08 18.31 -1.32
N ILE A 316 3.84 17.64 -2.17
CA ILE A 316 4.48 16.35 -1.84
C ILE A 316 5.45 16.54 -0.68
N TYR A 317 6.38 17.52 -0.78
CA TYR A 317 7.39 17.73 0.26
C TYR A 317 6.78 17.97 1.64
N GLN A 318 5.72 18.75 1.73
CA GLN A 318 5.12 19.10 3.01
C GLN A 318 4.42 17.91 3.67
N ASN A 319 3.93 16.95 2.88
CA ASN A 319 3.12 15.83 3.36
C ASN A 319 3.86 14.47 3.36
N MET A 320 5.03 14.35 2.73
CA MET A 320 5.78 13.11 2.65
C MET A 320 6.59 12.80 3.91
N THR A 321 6.83 11.50 4.14
CA THR A 321 7.74 10.99 5.17
C THR A 321 8.97 10.33 4.58
N SER A 322 8.80 9.53 3.52
CA SER A 322 9.86 8.74 2.90
C SER A 322 9.54 8.39 1.47
N ILE A 323 10.57 7.93 0.78
CA ILE A 323 10.43 7.26 -0.51
C ILE A 323 11.06 5.87 -0.47
N VAL A 324 10.53 4.97 -1.29
CA VAL A 324 11.06 3.62 -1.48
C VAL A 324 11.29 3.39 -2.96
N TYR A 325 12.38 2.74 -3.34
CA TYR A 325 12.66 2.41 -4.74
C TYR A 325 13.53 1.15 -4.88
N LEU A 326 13.43 0.52 -6.04
CA LEU A 326 14.27 -0.58 -6.48
C LEU A 326 15.47 0.02 -7.24
N PRO A 327 16.72 -0.13 -6.75
CA PRO A 327 17.89 0.33 -7.52
C PRO A 327 18.04 -0.49 -8.80
N ALA A 328 18.97 -0.08 -9.68
CA ALA A 328 19.32 -0.90 -10.85
C ALA A 328 19.72 -2.31 -10.41
N MET A 329 19.10 -3.26 -11.03
CA MET A 329 19.49 -4.67 -10.95
C MET A 329 20.65 -4.92 -11.90
#